data_200a66fe4c5a1e0e6ce0da2ad33f7ade
#
_entry.id   200a66fe4c5a1e0e6ce0da2ad33f7ade
#
_cell.length_a   1.000
_cell.length_b   1.000
_cell.length_c   1.000
_cell.angle_alpha   90.00
_cell.angle_beta   90.00
_cell.angle_gamma   90.00
#
_symmetry.space_group_name_H-M   'P 1'
#
loop_
_entity.id
_entity.type
_entity.pdbx_description
1 polymer ?
#
loop_
_entity_poly.entity_id
_entity_poly.type
_entity_poly.pdbx_seq_one_letter_code
_entity_poly.pdbx_strand_id
1 'polypeptide(L)'
;HIELFDCKRTGKMDELIEEFTKIVHNENSKERDILNFINHKQAYFIIGSVLTRENFGHHGAYIFPEFSIGNGKYFADYLIVGKNSGGYEFIFIELEAPNKRITIKDGYEGQAMRLGLNQIFDWKCEIEANYSLIKQEFEKLSKKTSVLPIEFQKLDQTRIHYVVVAGVRDDYNDTTYRNRRLKLKEQDIKIYHYDNLIDFSTELEERATF
;
A
#
# COMPACT_ATOMS: atom_id res chain seq x y z
N HIS A 1 -5.54 4.64 13.67
CA HIS A 1 -4.56 5.08 12.70
C HIS A 1 -3.22 5.35 13.38
N ILE A 2 -2.16 5.23 12.61
CA ILE A 2 -0.78 5.46 13.04
C ILE A 2 -0.25 6.63 12.21
N GLU A 3 0.41 7.59 12.86
CA GLU A 3 1.04 8.70 12.17
C GLU A 3 2.42 8.26 11.64
N LEU A 4 2.60 8.30 10.32
CA LEU A 4 3.81 7.78 9.66
C LEU A 4 5.06 8.59 10.03
N PHE A 5 4.93 9.88 10.29
CA PHE A 5 6.06 10.71 10.73
C PHE A 5 6.67 10.23 12.05
N ASP A 6 5.86 9.70 12.96
CA ASP A 6 6.36 9.14 14.22
C ASP A 6 7.11 7.82 14.00
N CYS A 7 6.67 6.99 13.05
CA CYS A 7 7.36 5.75 12.68
C CYS A 7 8.77 6.00 12.13
N LYS A 8 8.97 7.12 11.44
CA LYS A 8 10.28 7.53 10.88
C LYS A 8 11.29 7.94 11.96
N ARG A 9 10.82 8.44 13.10
CA ARG A 9 11.67 8.98 14.18
C ARG A 9 12.30 7.91 15.07
N THR A 10 12.14 6.62 14.79
CA THR A 10 12.58 5.53 15.67
C THR A 10 14.11 5.37 15.77
N GLY A 11 14.89 5.95 14.85
CA GLY A 11 16.35 5.81 14.81
C GLY A 11 16.85 4.38 14.52
N LYS A 12 15.94 3.48 14.06
CA LYS A 12 16.22 2.07 13.77
C LYS A 12 15.83 1.66 12.35
N MET A 13 15.71 2.65 11.46
CA MET A 13 15.21 2.36 10.11
C MET A 13 16.13 1.40 9.38
N ASP A 14 17.45 1.61 9.40
CA ASP A 14 18.44 0.73 8.75
C ASP A 14 18.34 -0.71 9.23
N GLU A 15 18.32 -0.94 10.55
CA GLU A 15 18.19 -2.27 11.12
C GLU A 15 16.90 -2.98 10.65
N LEU A 16 15.79 -2.25 10.63
CA LEU A 16 14.50 -2.79 10.20
C LEU A 16 14.45 -3.03 8.68
N ILE A 17 15.10 -2.20 7.87
CA ILE A 17 15.24 -2.41 6.43
C ILE A 17 16.08 -3.68 6.15
N GLU A 18 17.18 -3.88 6.87
CA GLU A 18 17.99 -5.09 6.75
C GLU A 18 17.22 -6.35 7.15
N GLU A 19 16.49 -6.32 8.28
CA GLU A 19 15.65 -7.44 8.70
C GLU A 19 14.54 -7.73 7.66
N PHE A 20 13.88 -6.69 7.16
CA PHE A 20 12.85 -6.81 6.12
C PHE A 20 13.41 -7.42 4.84
N THR A 21 14.59 -6.96 4.40
CA THR A 21 15.29 -7.50 3.22
C THR A 21 15.53 -9.01 3.35
N LYS A 22 15.98 -9.47 4.52
CA LYS A 22 16.20 -10.91 4.78
C LYS A 22 14.90 -11.72 4.69
N ILE A 23 13.78 -11.15 5.16
CA ILE A 23 12.48 -11.81 5.08
C ILE A 23 12.00 -11.86 3.62
N VAL A 24 12.09 -10.75 2.90
CA VAL A 24 11.66 -10.65 1.48
C VAL A 24 12.40 -11.68 0.60
N HIS A 25 13.71 -11.84 0.78
CA HIS A 25 14.53 -12.75 -0.03
C HIS A 25 14.61 -14.18 0.52
N ASN A 26 13.87 -14.53 1.56
CA ASN A 26 13.77 -15.90 2.03
C ASN A 26 12.75 -16.65 1.18
N GLU A 27 13.18 -17.71 0.49
CA GLU A 27 12.36 -18.54 -0.40
C GLU A 27 11.12 -19.16 0.28
N ASN A 28 11.12 -19.29 1.61
CA ASN A 28 10.02 -19.85 2.38
C ASN A 28 9.06 -18.79 2.92
N SER A 29 9.37 -17.50 2.76
CA SER A 29 8.54 -16.42 3.26
C SER A 29 7.19 -16.39 2.57
N LYS A 30 6.17 -16.15 3.38
CA LYS A 30 4.79 -15.95 2.93
C LYS A 30 4.40 -14.50 3.15
N GLU A 31 3.34 -14.07 2.51
CA GLU A 31 2.69 -12.78 2.74
C GLU A 31 2.52 -12.49 4.23
N ARG A 32 2.02 -13.47 5.01
CA ARG A 32 1.82 -13.35 6.47
C ARG A 32 3.10 -13.04 7.24
N ASP A 33 4.26 -13.49 6.78
CA ASP A 33 5.54 -13.19 7.44
C ASP A 33 5.90 -11.72 7.25
N ILE A 34 5.60 -11.16 6.08
CA ILE A 34 5.74 -9.74 5.79
C ILE A 34 4.81 -8.90 6.68
N LEU A 35 3.52 -9.24 6.70
CA LEU A 35 2.51 -8.54 7.53
C LEU A 35 2.86 -8.59 9.02
N ASN A 36 3.24 -9.77 9.52
CA ASN A 36 3.64 -9.96 10.90
C ASN A 36 4.88 -9.13 11.24
N PHE A 37 5.90 -9.11 10.37
CA PHE A 37 7.09 -8.29 10.59
C PHE A 37 6.73 -6.81 10.72
N ILE A 38 6.00 -6.27 9.74
CA ILE A 38 5.65 -4.85 9.71
C ILE A 38 4.83 -4.48 10.96
N ASN A 39 3.84 -5.28 11.31
CA ASN A 39 2.94 -4.99 12.42
C ASN A 39 3.61 -5.16 13.78
N HIS A 40 4.36 -6.25 14.03
CA HIS A 40 5.01 -6.50 15.32
C HIS A 40 6.19 -5.56 15.57
N LYS A 41 6.96 -5.24 14.52
CA LYS A 41 8.10 -4.32 14.62
C LYS A 41 7.67 -2.86 14.51
N GLN A 42 6.39 -2.59 14.19
CA GLN A 42 5.87 -1.25 13.88
C GLN A 42 6.63 -0.57 12.74
N ALA A 43 7.13 -1.37 11.80
CA ALA A 43 7.93 -0.90 10.65
C ALA A 43 7.05 -0.31 9.53
N TYR A 44 6.03 0.46 9.91
CA TYR A 44 5.03 1.03 8.99
C TYR A 44 5.62 2.01 7.99
N PHE A 45 6.79 2.59 8.28
CA PHE A 45 7.50 3.45 7.34
C PHE A 45 7.87 2.71 6.04
N ILE A 46 8.03 1.38 6.06
CA ILE A 46 8.30 0.56 4.87
C ILE A 46 7.12 0.66 3.90
N ILE A 47 5.90 0.51 4.39
CA ILE A 47 4.70 0.70 3.56
C ILE A 47 4.52 2.18 3.23
N GLY A 48 4.73 3.07 4.20
CA GLY A 48 4.66 4.52 4.03
C GLY A 48 5.63 5.05 2.98
N SER A 49 6.74 4.34 2.72
CA SER A 49 7.73 4.74 1.72
C SER A 49 7.17 4.86 0.30
N VAL A 50 6.02 4.23 0.01
CA VAL A 50 5.28 4.40 -1.25
C VAL A 50 4.97 5.88 -1.51
N LEU A 51 4.76 6.68 -0.47
CA LEU A 51 4.52 8.13 -0.59
C LEU A 51 5.69 8.88 -1.24
N THR A 52 6.91 8.34 -1.22
CA THR A 52 8.05 8.96 -1.93
C THR A 52 7.85 9.02 -3.45
N ARG A 53 6.89 8.28 -3.98
CA ARG A 53 6.52 8.21 -5.41
C ARG A 53 5.23 8.96 -5.71
N GLU A 54 4.71 9.69 -4.74
CA GLU A 54 3.50 10.49 -4.84
C GLU A 54 3.81 11.97 -4.62
N ASN A 55 2.84 12.82 -4.95
CA ASN A 55 2.93 14.26 -4.74
C ASN A 55 2.09 14.73 -3.53
N PHE A 56 1.80 13.82 -2.62
CA PHE A 56 1.05 14.06 -1.38
C PHE A 56 1.69 13.29 -0.20
N GLY A 57 1.25 13.57 1.03
CA GLY A 57 1.79 12.99 2.25
C GLY A 57 2.74 13.93 3.02
N HIS A 58 3.30 14.95 2.36
CA HIS A 58 4.27 15.87 2.96
C HIS A 58 3.68 16.85 4.00
N HIS A 59 2.35 17.05 4.04
CA HIS A 59 1.67 17.85 5.07
C HIS A 59 1.03 16.99 6.18
N GLY A 60 1.09 15.66 6.06
CA GLY A 60 0.57 14.69 7.01
C GLY A 60 0.37 13.34 6.33
N ALA A 61 0.77 12.28 6.99
CA ALA A 61 0.67 10.93 6.46
C ALA A 61 0.25 9.97 7.57
N TYR A 62 -0.77 9.18 7.30
CA TYR A 62 -1.37 8.23 8.23
C TYR A 62 -1.47 6.86 7.60
N ILE A 63 -1.32 5.80 8.38
CA ILE A 63 -1.52 4.43 7.94
C ILE A 63 -2.53 3.71 8.81
N PHE A 64 -3.35 2.90 8.17
CA PHE A 64 -4.38 2.08 8.77
C PHE A 64 -4.15 0.63 8.34
N PRO A 65 -3.58 -0.22 9.21
CA PRO A 65 -3.47 -1.66 8.94
C PRO A 65 -4.86 -2.31 8.91
N GLU A 66 -5.04 -3.32 8.06
CA GLU A 66 -6.27 -4.12 7.94
C GLU A 66 -7.54 -3.24 7.81
N PHE A 67 -7.49 -2.27 6.88
CA PHE A 67 -8.60 -1.33 6.72
C PHE A 67 -9.83 -2.02 6.12
N SER A 68 -10.95 -1.92 6.83
CA SER A 68 -12.23 -2.53 6.45
C SER A 68 -12.89 -1.80 5.28
N ILE A 69 -13.26 -2.56 4.24
CA ILE A 69 -13.99 -2.09 3.07
C ILE A 69 -15.35 -2.80 3.05
N GLY A 70 -16.43 -2.03 2.87
CA GLY A 70 -17.78 -2.59 2.79
C GLY A 70 -18.26 -3.23 4.09
N ASN A 71 -17.95 -2.60 5.24
CA ASN A 71 -18.32 -3.08 6.58
C ASN A 71 -17.83 -4.51 6.89
N GLY A 72 -16.55 -4.78 6.57
CA GLY A 72 -15.90 -6.06 6.82
C GLY A 72 -16.08 -7.10 5.70
N LYS A 73 -16.62 -6.71 4.55
CA LYS A 73 -16.72 -7.59 3.38
C LYS A 73 -15.35 -7.86 2.77
N TYR A 74 -14.49 -6.84 2.73
CA TYR A 74 -13.09 -6.93 2.30
C TYR A 74 -12.20 -6.17 3.30
N PHE A 75 -10.90 -6.45 3.25
CA PHE A 75 -9.89 -5.73 4.01
C PHE A 75 -8.72 -5.40 3.09
N ALA A 76 -8.29 -4.15 3.09
CA ALA A 76 -7.00 -3.80 2.53
C ALA A 76 -5.92 -4.07 3.57
N ASP A 77 -4.78 -4.65 3.17
CA ASP A 77 -3.68 -4.87 4.11
C ASP A 77 -3.27 -3.56 4.76
N TYR A 78 -3.19 -2.49 3.95
CA TYR A 78 -2.97 -1.14 4.44
C TYR A 78 -3.77 -0.12 3.63
N LEU A 79 -4.26 0.89 4.34
CA LEU A 79 -4.67 2.15 3.74
C LEU A 79 -3.71 3.24 4.19
N ILE A 80 -3.10 3.95 3.24
CA ILE A 80 -2.36 5.18 3.50
C ILE A 80 -3.26 6.37 3.18
N VAL A 81 -3.27 7.35 4.07
CA VAL A 81 -3.92 8.64 3.87
C VAL A 81 -2.85 9.72 3.92
N GLY A 82 -2.59 10.37 2.79
CA GLY A 82 -1.62 11.44 2.67
C GLY A 82 -2.28 12.80 2.44
N LYS A 83 -1.68 13.86 2.95
CA LYS A 83 -2.17 15.23 2.79
C LYS A 83 -1.19 16.07 2.00
N ASN A 84 -1.72 16.87 1.09
CA ASN A 84 -1.02 17.94 0.40
C ASN A 84 -1.83 19.25 0.48
N SER A 85 -1.43 20.29 -0.26
CA SER A 85 -2.16 21.56 -0.32
C SER A 85 -3.56 21.43 -0.93
N GLY A 86 -3.80 20.38 -1.73
CA GLY A 86 -5.08 20.08 -2.38
C GLY A 86 -6.05 19.26 -1.51
N GLY A 87 -5.63 18.85 -0.28
CA GLY A 87 -6.43 18.04 0.63
C GLY A 87 -5.85 16.64 0.86
N TYR A 88 -6.72 15.69 1.14
CA TYR A 88 -6.33 14.30 1.44
C TYR A 88 -6.48 13.41 0.22
N GLU A 89 -5.56 12.45 0.09
CA GLU A 89 -5.57 11.37 -0.90
C GLU A 89 -5.34 10.02 -0.21
N PHE A 90 -5.80 8.95 -0.85
CA PHE A 90 -5.95 7.62 -0.26
C PHE A 90 -5.24 6.58 -1.13
N ILE A 91 -4.37 5.75 -0.54
CA ILE A 91 -3.74 4.63 -1.24
C ILE A 91 -4.15 3.34 -0.57
N PHE A 92 -4.93 2.52 -1.26
CA PHE A 92 -5.24 1.15 -0.84
C PHE A 92 -4.16 0.21 -1.32
N ILE A 93 -3.57 -0.55 -0.40
CA ILE A 93 -2.40 -1.40 -0.66
C ILE A 93 -2.74 -2.85 -0.35
N GLU A 94 -2.43 -3.71 -1.32
CA GLU A 94 -2.46 -5.16 -1.21
C GLU A 94 -1.04 -5.71 -1.30
N LEU A 95 -0.71 -6.60 -0.37
CA LEU A 95 0.54 -7.32 -0.36
C LEU A 95 0.30 -8.77 -0.76
N GLU A 96 1.13 -9.28 -1.65
CA GLU A 96 1.13 -10.68 -2.06
C GLU A 96 2.48 -11.33 -1.70
N ALA A 97 2.53 -12.66 -1.69
CA ALA A 97 3.75 -13.36 -1.30
C ALA A 97 4.98 -12.95 -2.14
N PRO A 98 6.15 -12.69 -1.50
CA PRO A 98 7.35 -12.21 -2.20
C PRO A 98 7.96 -13.27 -3.13
N ASN A 99 7.79 -14.56 -2.82
CA ASN A 99 8.43 -15.67 -3.52
C ASN A 99 7.56 -16.35 -4.58
N LYS A 100 6.47 -15.71 -5.01
CA LYS A 100 5.59 -16.23 -6.06
C LYS A 100 5.91 -15.58 -7.41
N ARG A 101 5.91 -16.41 -8.45
CA ARG A 101 6.11 -15.89 -9.82
C ARG A 101 5.04 -14.90 -10.20
N ILE A 102 5.46 -13.74 -10.64
CA ILE A 102 4.60 -12.62 -11.06
C ILE A 102 4.10 -12.82 -12.48
N THR A 103 4.96 -13.35 -13.36
CA THR A 103 4.62 -13.68 -14.74
C THR A 103 4.95 -15.13 -14.98
N ILE A 104 4.00 -15.85 -15.55
CA ILE A 104 4.18 -17.25 -15.96
C ILE A 104 4.52 -17.34 -17.45
N LYS A 105 4.70 -18.58 -17.93
CA LYS A 105 4.96 -18.87 -19.33
C LYS A 105 3.95 -18.16 -20.24
N ASP A 106 4.41 -17.70 -21.38
CA ASP A 106 3.62 -16.96 -22.38
C ASP A 106 3.20 -15.53 -21.95
N GLY A 107 3.77 -15.01 -20.87
CA GLY A 107 3.58 -13.62 -20.45
C GLY A 107 2.29 -13.33 -19.67
N TYR A 108 1.54 -14.36 -19.31
CA TYR A 108 0.37 -14.20 -18.45
C TYR A 108 0.75 -13.89 -17.00
N GLU A 109 -0.19 -13.25 -16.29
CA GLU A 109 -0.04 -12.95 -14.87
C GLU A 109 0.03 -14.24 -14.04
N GLY A 110 1.01 -14.33 -13.16
CA GLY A 110 1.13 -15.39 -12.17
C GLY A 110 -0.01 -15.34 -11.15
N GLN A 111 -0.13 -16.39 -10.34
CA GLN A 111 -1.24 -16.52 -9.39
C GLN A 111 -1.29 -15.35 -8.39
N ALA A 112 -0.16 -15.00 -7.77
CA ALA A 112 -0.11 -13.90 -6.80
C ALA A 112 -0.57 -12.58 -7.43
N MET A 113 0.03 -12.20 -8.58
CA MET A 113 -0.36 -10.99 -9.28
C MET A 113 -1.86 -10.96 -9.60
N ARG A 114 -2.40 -12.07 -10.09
CA ARG A 114 -3.83 -12.16 -10.43
C ARG A 114 -4.74 -12.04 -9.21
N LEU A 115 -4.33 -12.64 -8.07
CA LEU A 115 -5.09 -12.54 -6.82
C LEU A 115 -5.14 -11.09 -6.34
N GLY A 116 -4.00 -10.42 -6.22
CA GLY A 116 -3.94 -9.02 -5.79
C GLY A 116 -4.72 -8.08 -6.73
N LEU A 117 -4.62 -8.28 -8.06
CA LEU A 117 -5.39 -7.47 -9.01
C LEU A 117 -6.91 -7.70 -8.90
N ASN A 118 -7.35 -8.95 -8.70
CA ASN A 118 -8.78 -9.25 -8.50
C ASN A 118 -9.28 -8.61 -7.20
N GLN A 119 -8.50 -8.66 -6.15
CA GLN A 119 -8.84 -8.04 -4.87
C GLN A 119 -9.01 -6.54 -4.99
N ILE A 120 -8.08 -5.85 -5.68
CA ILE A 120 -8.23 -4.42 -6.02
C ILE A 120 -9.50 -4.16 -6.83
N PHE A 121 -9.80 -5.00 -7.82
CA PHE A 121 -11.02 -4.85 -8.61
C PHE A 121 -12.29 -4.95 -7.74
N ASP A 122 -12.34 -5.92 -6.84
CA ASP A 122 -13.45 -6.07 -5.89
C ASP A 122 -13.59 -4.85 -4.97
N TRP A 123 -12.47 -4.29 -4.50
CA TRP A 123 -12.48 -3.07 -3.69
C TRP A 123 -12.99 -1.86 -4.48
N LYS A 124 -12.56 -1.68 -5.71
CA LYS A 124 -13.06 -0.60 -6.59
C LYS A 124 -14.56 -0.67 -6.73
N CYS A 125 -15.10 -1.83 -7.04
CA CYS A 125 -16.54 -2.05 -7.17
C CYS A 125 -17.28 -1.76 -5.86
N GLU A 126 -16.75 -2.22 -4.72
CA GLU A 126 -17.38 -2.00 -3.41
C GLU A 126 -17.33 -0.53 -2.98
N ILE A 127 -16.19 0.12 -3.14
CA ILE A 127 -16.01 1.54 -2.81
C ILE A 127 -16.95 2.42 -3.66
N GLU A 128 -17.06 2.12 -4.95
CA GLU A 128 -17.93 2.86 -5.87
C GLU A 128 -19.41 2.69 -5.51
N ALA A 129 -19.83 1.44 -5.26
CA ALA A 129 -21.22 1.13 -4.96
C ALA A 129 -21.66 1.60 -3.55
N ASN A 130 -20.75 1.54 -2.56
CA ASN A 130 -21.08 1.65 -1.14
C ASN A 130 -20.15 2.60 -0.38
N TYR A 131 -19.78 3.76 -0.95
CA TYR A 131 -18.87 4.70 -0.28
C TYR A 131 -19.33 5.15 1.11
N SER A 132 -20.65 5.15 1.35
CA SER A 132 -21.20 5.45 2.68
C SER A 132 -20.67 4.54 3.77
N LEU A 133 -20.32 3.28 3.47
CA LEU A 133 -19.73 2.34 4.42
C LEU A 133 -18.26 2.68 4.69
N ILE A 134 -17.53 3.14 3.68
CA ILE A 134 -16.15 3.63 3.84
C ILE A 134 -16.12 4.88 4.73
N LYS A 135 -17.04 5.82 4.49
CA LYS A 135 -17.21 7.00 5.35
C LYS A 135 -17.48 6.60 6.81
N GLN A 136 -18.40 5.65 7.05
CA GLN A 136 -18.67 5.15 8.40
C GLN A 136 -17.42 4.53 9.07
N GLU A 137 -16.56 3.84 8.29
CA GLU A 137 -15.33 3.30 8.83
C GLU A 137 -14.36 4.41 9.25
N PHE A 138 -14.20 5.46 8.45
CA PHE A 138 -13.44 6.64 8.84
C PHE A 138 -14.03 7.34 10.08
N GLU A 139 -15.35 7.43 10.20
CA GLU A 139 -16.02 7.98 11.37
C GLU A 139 -15.73 7.19 12.65
N LYS A 140 -15.72 5.84 12.58
CA LYS A 140 -15.33 4.97 13.72
C LYS A 140 -13.87 5.20 14.16
N LEU A 141 -12.97 5.42 13.21
CA LEU A 141 -11.54 5.60 13.44
C LEU A 141 -11.16 7.02 13.82
N SER A 142 -12.05 7.98 13.64
CA SER A 142 -11.83 9.38 14.00
C SER A 142 -12.09 9.64 15.50
N LYS A 143 -11.51 10.72 16.03
CA LYS A 143 -11.88 11.18 17.39
C LYS A 143 -13.34 11.67 17.34
N LYS A 144 -14.16 11.26 18.32
CA LYS A 144 -15.60 11.57 18.42
C LYS A 144 -15.98 13.07 18.30
N THR A 145 -15.02 13.97 18.43
CA THR A 145 -15.24 15.41 18.44
C THR A 145 -14.81 16.11 17.13
N SER A 146 -14.23 15.38 16.19
CA SER A 146 -13.73 15.97 14.93
C SER A 146 -14.67 15.68 13.76
N VAL A 147 -15.03 16.73 13.04
CA VAL A 147 -15.72 16.60 11.74
C VAL A 147 -14.71 16.12 10.71
N LEU A 148 -15.03 15.04 10.00
CA LEU A 148 -14.18 14.53 8.92
C LEU A 148 -14.06 15.58 7.81
N PRO A 149 -12.85 15.78 7.25
CA PRO A 149 -12.65 16.58 6.06
C PRO A 149 -13.53 16.12 4.90
N ILE A 150 -13.79 17.02 3.94
CA ILE A 150 -14.75 16.77 2.86
C ILE A 150 -14.33 15.56 2.00
N GLU A 151 -13.05 15.32 1.83
CA GLU A 151 -12.47 14.21 1.05
C GLU A 151 -12.85 12.84 1.60
N PHE A 152 -13.13 12.75 2.91
CA PHE A 152 -13.60 11.51 3.55
C PHE A 152 -15.11 11.33 3.48
N GLN A 153 -15.85 12.38 3.12
CA GLN A 153 -17.31 12.37 3.17
C GLN A 153 -17.95 12.00 1.84
N LYS A 154 -17.24 12.21 0.72
CA LYS A 154 -17.72 11.97 -0.62
C LYS A 154 -16.68 11.19 -1.44
N LEU A 155 -17.16 10.25 -2.25
CA LEU A 155 -16.33 9.58 -3.22
C LEU A 155 -15.78 10.59 -4.24
N ASP A 156 -14.47 10.65 -4.32
CA ASP A 156 -13.74 11.28 -5.41
C ASP A 156 -12.69 10.29 -5.91
N GLN A 157 -12.97 9.64 -7.02
CA GLN A 157 -12.09 8.61 -7.57
C GLN A 157 -10.71 9.15 -7.95
N THR A 158 -10.58 10.45 -8.22
CA THR A 158 -9.30 11.08 -8.55
C THR A 158 -8.34 11.15 -7.35
N ARG A 159 -8.84 10.92 -6.14
CA ARG A 159 -8.09 10.90 -4.88
C ARG A 159 -7.79 9.50 -4.36
N ILE A 160 -8.28 8.47 -5.06
CA ILE A 160 -8.12 7.08 -4.61
C ILE A 160 -7.14 6.38 -5.53
N HIS A 161 -6.07 5.88 -4.95
CA HIS A 161 -5.00 5.16 -5.63
C HIS A 161 -4.93 3.73 -5.15
N TYR A 162 -4.45 2.84 -6.00
CA TYR A 162 -4.35 1.42 -5.69
C TYR A 162 -2.94 0.91 -5.96
N VAL A 163 -2.44 0.12 -5.05
CA VAL A 163 -1.10 -0.48 -5.12
C VAL A 163 -1.18 -1.97 -4.85
N VAL A 164 -0.55 -2.77 -5.69
CA VAL A 164 -0.26 -4.19 -5.42
C VAL A 164 1.25 -4.33 -5.28
N VAL A 165 1.69 -4.96 -4.20
CA VAL A 165 3.10 -5.33 -3.99
C VAL A 165 3.22 -6.84 -4.11
N ALA A 166 3.99 -7.33 -5.07
CA ALA A 166 4.11 -8.75 -5.32
C ALA A 166 5.49 -9.11 -5.90
N GLY A 167 6.07 -10.21 -5.43
CA GLY A 167 7.33 -10.74 -5.91
C GLY A 167 8.56 -9.89 -5.61
N VAL A 168 9.69 -10.32 -6.12
CA VAL A 168 10.98 -9.63 -6.01
C VAL A 168 11.47 -9.20 -7.39
N ARG A 169 12.44 -8.30 -7.44
CA ARG A 169 13.00 -7.72 -8.68
C ARG A 169 13.41 -8.77 -9.70
N ASP A 170 14.05 -9.84 -9.23
CA ASP A 170 14.56 -10.90 -10.10
C ASP A 170 13.46 -11.70 -10.82
N ASP A 171 12.23 -11.66 -10.32
CA ASP A 171 11.07 -12.27 -10.98
C ASP A 171 10.47 -11.39 -12.09
N TYR A 172 10.91 -10.13 -12.21
CA TYR A 172 10.40 -9.18 -13.19
C TYR A 172 11.23 -9.22 -14.48
N ASN A 173 10.57 -9.54 -15.57
CA ASN A 173 11.11 -9.48 -16.93
C ASN A 173 10.42 -8.36 -17.74
N ASP A 174 10.84 -8.19 -18.99
CA ASP A 174 10.30 -7.14 -19.88
C ASP A 174 8.77 -7.22 -20.02
N THR A 175 8.21 -8.42 -20.07
CA THR A 175 6.76 -8.64 -20.13
C THR A 175 6.07 -8.20 -18.83
N THR A 176 6.66 -8.51 -17.68
CA THR A 176 6.15 -8.07 -16.37
C THR A 176 6.14 -6.55 -16.30
N TYR A 177 7.24 -5.89 -16.66
CA TYR A 177 7.32 -4.43 -16.69
C TYR A 177 6.36 -3.79 -17.70
N ARG A 178 6.12 -4.44 -18.86
CA ARG A 178 5.10 -4.00 -19.80
C ARG A 178 3.69 -4.08 -19.20
N ASN A 179 3.34 -5.20 -18.59
CA ASN A 179 2.05 -5.42 -17.94
C ASN A 179 1.83 -4.40 -16.81
N ARG A 180 2.85 -4.16 -15.99
CA ARG A 180 2.83 -3.11 -14.96
C ARG A 180 2.45 -1.73 -15.54
N ARG A 181 3.08 -1.33 -16.65
CA ARG A 181 2.75 -0.05 -17.32
C ARG A 181 1.33 -0.02 -17.86
N LEU A 182 0.84 -1.14 -18.40
CA LEU A 182 -0.54 -1.25 -18.90
C LEU A 182 -1.55 -1.13 -17.75
N LYS A 183 -1.33 -1.84 -16.63
CA LYS A 183 -2.23 -1.76 -15.45
C LYS A 183 -2.30 -0.33 -14.90
N LEU A 184 -1.19 0.37 -14.84
CA LEU A 184 -1.18 1.77 -14.42
C LEU A 184 -2.00 2.64 -15.40
N LYS A 185 -1.76 2.48 -16.71
CA LYS A 185 -2.41 3.31 -17.74
C LYS A 185 -3.90 3.06 -17.87
N GLU A 186 -4.34 1.79 -17.78
CA GLU A 186 -5.70 1.36 -18.11
C GLU A 186 -6.59 1.23 -16.89
N GLN A 187 -6.00 0.93 -15.73
CA GLN A 187 -6.74 0.60 -14.51
C GLN A 187 -6.38 1.47 -13.31
N ASP A 188 -5.40 2.37 -13.46
CA ASP A 188 -4.87 3.19 -12.36
C ASP A 188 -4.43 2.34 -11.16
N ILE A 189 -3.72 1.22 -11.45
CA ILE A 189 -3.16 0.34 -10.43
C ILE A 189 -1.63 0.39 -10.57
N LYS A 190 -0.95 0.81 -9.51
CA LYS A 190 0.50 0.74 -9.40
C LYS A 190 0.90 -0.65 -8.91
N ILE A 191 1.88 -1.25 -9.57
CA ILE A 191 2.42 -2.55 -9.18
C ILE A 191 3.88 -2.35 -8.79
N TYR A 192 4.25 -2.79 -7.59
CA TYR A 192 5.61 -2.78 -7.10
C TYR A 192 6.08 -4.20 -6.77
N HIS A 193 7.38 -4.46 -6.86
CA HIS A 193 8.01 -5.58 -6.20
C HIS A 193 8.55 -5.15 -4.82
N TYR A 194 8.82 -6.11 -3.94
CA TYR A 194 9.26 -5.80 -2.57
C TYR A 194 10.58 -5.02 -2.50
N ASP A 195 11.49 -5.22 -3.46
CA ASP A 195 12.71 -4.42 -3.54
C ASP A 195 12.44 -2.95 -3.83
N ASN A 196 11.28 -2.60 -4.43
CA ASN A 196 10.90 -1.18 -4.52
C ASN A 196 10.63 -0.60 -3.14
N LEU A 197 9.98 -1.35 -2.22
CA LEU A 197 9.74 -0.87 -0.86
C LEU A 197 11.07 -0.73 -0.09
N ILE A 198 12.02 -1.63 -0.30
CA ILE A 198 13.38 -1.54 0.28
C ILE A 198 14.07 -0.28 -0.22
N ASP A 199 14.12 -0.07 -1.54
CA ASP A 199 14.73 1.11 -2.15
C ASP A 199 14.07 2.43 -1.65
N PHE A 200 12.73 2.48 -1.64
CA PHE A 200 11.97 3.65 -1.20
C PHE A 200 12.19 3.94 0.28
N SER A 201 12.29 2.91 1.11
CA SER A 201 12.55 3.04 2.54
C SER A 201 13.94 3.59 2.81
N THR A 202 14.95 3.15 2.06
CA THR A 202 16.32 3.66 2.12
C THR A 202 16.35 5.14 1.70
N GLU A 203 15.69 5.49 0.59
CA GLU A 203 15.59 6.89 0.16
C GLU A 203 14.83 7.78 1.19
N LEU A 204 13.85 7.20 1.88
CA LEU A 204 13.04 7.92 2.87
C LEU A 204 13.86 8.36 4.07
N GLU A 205 14.90 7.62 4.44
CA GLU A 205 15.78 7.98 5.57
C GLU A 205 16.46 9.34 5.36
N GLU A 206 16.86 9.63 4.13
CA GLU A 206 17.53 10.88 3.76
C GLU A 206 16.56 12.07 3.62
N ARG A 207 15.26 11.83 3.59
CA ARG A 207 14.23 12.87 3.39
C ARG A 207 13.72 13.42 4.71
N ALA A 208 13.39 14.71 4.76
CA ALA A 208 12.73 15.31 5.91
C ALA A 208 11.24 14.91 6.04
N THR A 209 10.58 14.64 4.90
CA THR A 209 9.14 14.26 4.80
C THR A 209 8.96 12.98 4.00
N PHE A 210 7.74 12.46 3.96
CA PHE A 210 7.33 11.42 3.01
C PHE A 210 7.20 11.98 1.61
#